data_bc7acf1f9c59f6d02d3e1f86146cf613
#
_entry.id   bc7acf1f9c59f6d02d3e1f86146cf613
#
_cell.length_a   1.000
_cell.length_b   1.000
_cell.length_c   1.000
_cell.angle_alpha   90.00
_cell.angle_beta   90.00
_cell.angle_gamma   90.00
#
_symmetry.space_group_name_H-M   'P 1'
#
loop_
_entity.id
_entity.type
_entity.pdbx_description
1 polymer ?
#
loop_
_entity_poly.entity_id
_entity_poly.type
_entity_poly.pdbx_seq_one_letter_code
_entity_poly.pdbx_strand_id
1 'polypeptide(L)'
;MNKKQTLAMLLAGAMLLPANAFAASADDFSDFPSDWSAAGLRRAVDNGLLNGANGRIDGAGLLTRAQMAAIINRAFAAKKTADLSGYNDVSADAWYRSDLAAAVAMGTFQGANGQLNPERPITREE
;
A
#
# COMPACT_ATOMS: atom_id res chain seq x y z
N MET A 1 -23.23 11.85 -45.92
CA MET A 1 -22.57 11.54 -44.66
C MET A 1 -21.48 12.58 -44.42
N ASN A 2 -21.65 13.38 -43.38
CA ASN A 2 -20.79 14.54 -43.12
C ASN A 2 -19.47 14.07 -42.50
N LYS A 3 -18.35 14.48 -43.07
CA LYS A 3 -16.98 14.16 -42.62
C LYS A 3 -16.66 14.57 -41.15
N LYS A 4 -17.58 15.23 -40.47
CA LYS A 4 -17.45 15.67 -39.06
C LYS A 4 -17.99 14.66 -38.05
N GLN A 5 -18.68 13.60 -38.49
CA GLN A 5 -19.21 12.56 -37.59
C GLN A 5 -18.30 11.34 -37.47
N THR A 6 -17.32 11.20 -38.35
CA THR A 6 -16.39 10.05 -38.31
C THR A 6 -15.20 10.25 -37.36
N LEU A 7 -14.98 11.47 -36.87
CA LEU A 7 -13.84 11.75 -35.95
C LEU A 7 -14.22 11.63 -34.48
N ALA A 8 -15.52 11.58 -34.16
CA ALA A 8 -15.98 11.47 -32.76
C ALA A 8 -16.07 10.01 -32.25
N MET A 9 -15.99 9.01 -33.11
CA MET A 9 -16.09 7.59 -32.75
C MET A 9 -14.74 6.92 -32.49
N LEU A 10 -13.63 7.58 -32.77
CA LEU A 10 -12.27 7.02 -32.59
C LEU A 10 -11.62 7.41 -31.25
N LEU A 11 -12.24 8.30 -30.47
CA LEU A 11 -11.72 8.70 -29.16
C LEU A 11 -12.36 7.99 -27.95
N ALA A 12 -13.39 7.18 -28.17
CA ALA A 12 -14.07 6.46 -27.09
C ALA A 12 -13.51 5.06 -26.80
N GLY A 13 -12.54 4.59 -27.59
CA GLY A 13 -11.95 3.25 -27.48
C GLY A 13 -10.64 3.14 -26.70
N ALA A 14 -10.08 4.24 -26.22
CA ALA A 14 -8.72 4.26 -25.66
C ALA A 14 -8.66 4.31 -24.11
N MET A 15 -9.78 4.09 -23.40
CA MET A 15 -9.81 4.24 -21.94
C MET A 15 -10.24 2.97 -21.18
N LEU A 16 -9.96 1.78 -21.71
CA LEU A 16 -10.16 0.53 -20.96
C LEU A 16 -8.98 -0.42 -21.14
N LEU A 17 -7.75 0.12 -21.10
CA LEU A 17 -6.64 -0.69 -20.67
C LEU A 17 -6.69 -0.64 -19.13
N PRO A 18 -6.86 -1.78 -18.41
CA PRO A 18 -6.55 -1.80 -17.01
C PRO A 18 -5.11 -1.27 -16.91
N ALA A 19 -4.91 -0.25 -16.09
CA ALA A 19 -3.58 0.04 -15.64
C ALA A 19 -3.12 -1.26 -14.95
N ASN A 20 -2.41 -2.10 -15.69
CA ASN A 20 -1.57 -3.12 -15.10
C ASN A 20 -0.56 -2.31 -14.30
N ALA A 21 -0.88 -2.02 -13.04
CA ALA A 21 0.15 -1.75 -12.06
C ALA A 21 1.05 -2.97 -12.18
N PHE A 22 2.23 -2.80 -12.78
CA PHE A 22 3.23 -3.84 -12.79
C PHE A 22 3.44 -4.19 -11.33
N ALA A 23 3.00 -5.40 -10.94
CA ALA A 23 3.31 -5.91 -9.63
C ALA A 23 4.83 -5.93 -9.54
N ALA A 24 5.38 -5.37 -8.46
CA ALA A 24 6.82 -5.41 -8.23
C ALA A 24 7.27 -6.87 -8.28
N SER A 25 8.43 -7.12 -8.88
CA SER A 25 9.10 -8.41 -8.87
C SER A 25 10.23 -8.38 -7.84
N ALA A 26 10.56 -9.52 -7.28
CA ALA A 26 11.73 -9.64 -6.39
C ALA A 26 13.03 -9.17 -7.08
N ASP A 27 13.11 -9.30 -8.40
CA ASP A 27 14.28 -8.89 -9.18
C ASP A 27 14.39 -7.36 -9.37
N ASP A 28 13.36 -6.62 -9.02
CA ASP A 28 13.36 -5.14 -9.04
C ASP A 28 14.10 -4.54 -7.83
N PHE A 29 14.46 -5.35 -6.84
CA PHE A 29 15.08 -4.87 -5.60
C PHE A 29 16.57 -5.21 -5.53
N SER A 30 17.39 -4.18 -5.37
CA SER A 30 18.85 -4.31 -5.31
C SER A 30 19.38 -4.98 -4.03
N ASP A 31 18.56 -5.03 -2.98
CA ASP A 31 18.88 -5.59 -1.66
C ASP A 31 18.04 -6.83 -1.32
N PHE A 32 17.51 -7.52 -2.33
CA PHE A 32 16.70 -8.71 -2.07
C PHE A 32 17.57 -9.79 -1.41
N PRO A 33 17.15 -10.36 -0.24
CA PRO A 33 17.98 -11.31 0.48
C PRO A 33 18.12 -12.64 -0.25
N SER A 34 19.22 -13.36 0.06
CA SER A 34 19.47 -14.72 -0.42
C SER A 34 19.44 -15.77 0.70
N ASP A 35 19.01 -15.38 1.88
CA ASP A 35 18.91 -16.23 3.06
C ASP A 35 17.53 -16.92 3.19
N TRP A 36 17.24 -17.48 4.37
CA TRP A 36 15.99 -18.18 4.66
C TRP A 36 14.72 -17.32 4.44
N SER A 37 14.84 -16.01 4.50
CA SER A 37 13.70 -15.09 4.35
C SER A 37 13.28 -14.88 2.89
N ALA A 38 14.17 -15.18 1.93
CA ALA A 38 13.98 -14.91 0.51
C ALA A 38 12.67 -15.48 -0.05
N ALA A 39 12.33 -16.71 0.29
CA ALA A 39 11.14 -17.37 -0.22
C ALA A 39 9.84 -16.70 0.29
N GLY A 40 9.81 -16.30 1.55
CA GLY A 40 8.68 -15.59 2.14
C GLY A 40 8.50 -14.18 1.56
N LEU A 41 9.59 -13.45 1.45
CA LEU A 41 9.59 -12.10 0.87
C LEU A 41 9.18 -12.12 -0.61
N ARG A 42 9.66 -13.09 -1.40
CA ARG A 42 9.26 -13.25 -2.81
C ARG A 42 7.76 -13.45 -2.93
N ARG A 43 7.18 -14.35 -2.14
CA ARG A 43 5.72 -14.55 -2.13
C ARG A 43 4.95 -13.31 -1.72
N ALA A 44 5.46 -12.54 -0.76
CA ALA A 44 4.81 -11.31 -0.31
C ALA A 44 4.83 -10.23 -1.41
N VAL A 45 5.93 -10.11 -2.14
CA VAL A 45 6.04 -9.22 -3.31
C VAL A 45 5.12 -9.69 -4.44
N ASP A 46 5.19 -10.97 -4.82
CA ASP A 46 4.39 -11.54 -5.92
C ASP A 46 2.88 -11.44 -5.67
N ASN A 47 2.46 -11.48 -4.40
CA ASN A 47 1.07 -11.27 -3.99
C ASN A 47 0.71 -9.80 -3.73
N GLY A 48 1.60 -8.86 -4.01
CA GLY A 48 1.36 -7.43 -3.84
C GLY A 48 1.24 -6.95 -2.39
N LEU A 49 1.67 -7.75 -1.42
CA LEU A 49 1.66 -7.37 0.00
C LEU A 49 2.79 -6.39 0.32
N LEU A 50 3.95 -6.58 -0.30
CA LEU A 50 5.14 -5.74 -0.16
C LEU A 50 5.49 -5.10 -1.50
N ASN A 51 5.69 -3.79 -1.50
CA ASN A 51 6.03 -3.04 -2.71
C ASN A 51 7.45 -2.46 -2.66
N GLY A 52 8.13 -2.53 -1.52
CA GLY A 52 9.41 -1.86 -1.34
C GLY A 52 9.37 -0.34 -1.55
N ALA A 53 10.50 0.27 -1.55
CA ALA A 53 10.66 1.69 -1.88
C ALA A 53 12.03 1.94 -2.50
N ASN A 54 12.10 2.82 -3.51
CA ASN A 54 13.36 3.23 -4.16
C ASN A 54 14.22 2.05 -4.65
N GLY A 55 13.59 0.97 -5.16
CA GLY A 55 14.29 -0.23 -5.62
C GLY A 55 14.89 -1.07 -4.49
N ARG A 56 14.36 -0.96 -3.27
CA ARG A 56 14.80 -1.71 -2.09
C ARG A 56 13.62 -2.33 -1.37
N ILE A 57 13.81 -3.55 -0.84
CA ILE A 57 12.83 -4.23 0.01
C ILE A 57 13.08 -3.99 1.49
N ASP A 58 14.32 -3.69 1.86
CA ASP A 58 14.78 -3.43 3.24
C ASP A 58 14.36 -4.52 4.23
N GLY A 59 14.59 -5.77 3.86
CA GLY A 59 14.14 -6.94 4.60
C GLY A 59 14.69 -7.08 6.03
N ALA A 60 15.79 -6.39 6.35
CA ALA A 60 16.37 -6.34 7.69
C ALA A 60 15.92 -5.09 8.49
N GLY A 61 15.17 -4.19 7.88
CA GLY A 61 14.68 -2.96 8.52
C GLY A 61 13.59 -3.23 9.55
N LEU A 62 13.37 -2.24 10.42
CA LEU A 62 12.25 -2.26 11.35
C LEU A 62 10.97 -1.86 10.63
N LEU A 63 9.92 -2.64 10.80
CA LEU A 63 8.62 -2.34 10.23
C LEU A 63 7.88 -1.31 11.08
N THR A 64 7.43 -0.23 10.48
CA THR A 64 6.63 0.78 11.19
C THR A 64 5.16 0.36 11.28
N ARG A 65 4.41 0.97 12.20
CA ARG A 65 2.97 0.75 12.35
C ARG A 65 2.22 1.12 11.07
N ALA A 66 2.60 2.20 10.40
CA ALA A 66 2.00 2.62 9.12
C ALA A 66 2.27 1.60 8.00
N GLN A 67 3.48 1.07 7.91
CA GLN A 67 3.81 0.03 6.93
C GLN A 67 3.02 -1.27 7.18
N MET A 68 2.89 -1.68 8.45
CA MET A 68 2.07 -2.85 8.80
C MET A 68 0.59 -2.62 8.44
N ALA A 69 0.04 -1.43 8.70
CA ALA A 69 -1.33 -1.09 8.30
C ALA A 69 -1.53 -1.30 6.79
N ALA A 70 -0.61 -0.82 5.96
CA ALA A 70 -0.67 -1.00 4.51
C ALA A 70 -0.63 -2.48 4.11
N ILE A 71 0.22 -3.28 4.72
CA ILE A 71 0.33 -4.72 4.45
C ILE A 71 -0.97 -5.45 4.80
N ILE A 72 -1.52 -5.19 6.00
CA ILE A 72 -2.76 -5.82 6.46
C ILE A 72 -3.92 -5.42 5.56
N ASN A 73 -4.05 -4.14 5.20
CA ASN A 73 -5.11 -3.68 4.30
C ASN A 73 -5.08 -4.38 2.94
N ARG A 74 -3.90 -4.62 2.38
CA ARG A 74 -3.72 -5.38 1.14
C ARG A 74 -4.09 -6.85 1.32
N ALA A 75 -3.64 -7.47 2.40
CA ALA A 75 -3.93 -8.87 2.70
C ALA A 75 -5.43 -9.16 2.85
N PHE A 76 -6.18 -8.23 3.43
CA PHE A 76 -7.61 -8.38 3.70
C PHE A 76 -8.49 -7.55 2.75
N ALA A 77 -7.94 -6.94 1.72
CA ALA A 77 -8.65 -6.12 0.73
C ALA A 77 -9.57 -5.07 1.39
N ALA A 78 -9.03 -4.29 2.32
CA ALA A 78 -9.76 -3.28 3.08
C ALA A 78 -10.50 -2.30 2.16
N LYS A 79 -11.79 -2.04 2.43
CA LYS A 79 -12.65 -1.17 1.60
C LYS A 79 -13.16 0.05 2.36
N LYS A 80 -13.26 -0.04 3.68
CA LYS A 80 -13.81 1.03 4.51
C LYS A 80 -12.70 1.91 5.05
N THR A 81 -13.02 3.16 5.34
CA THR A 81 -12.13 4.12 6.00
C THR A 81 -12.81 4.77 7.18
N ALA A 82 -12.05 5.03 8.24
CA ALA A 82 -12.49 5.78 9.41
C ALA A 82 -12.10 7.26 9.30
N ASP A 83 -12.80 8.11 10.02
CA ASP A 83 -12.35 9.47 10.27
C ASP A 83 -11.16 9.47 11.24
N LEU A 84 -10.08 10.14 10.86
CA LEU A 84 -8.87 10.26 11.65
C LEU A 84 -8.73 11.62 12.35
N SER A 85 -9.78 12.46 12.37
CA SER A 85 -9.74 13.79 12.98
C SER A 85 -9.43 13.79 14.48
N GLY A 86 -9.71 12.66 15.15
CA GLY A 86 -9.38 12.44 16.56
C GLY A 86 -7.90 12.13 16.84
N TYR A 87 -7.07 11.96 15.80
CA TYR A 87 -5.65 11.66 15.93
C TYR A 87 -4.81 12.84 15.46
N ASN A 88 -3.95 13.32 16.34
CA ASN A 88 -3.17 14.54 16.12
C ASN A 88 -1.79 14.29 15.47
N ASP A 89 -1.40 13.04 15.29
CA ASP A 89 -0.11 12.62 14.75
C ASP A 89 -0.19 12.05 13.33
N VAL A 90 -1.32 12.24 12.65
CA VAL A 90 -1.54 11.81 11.26
C VAL A 90 -1.74 13.01 10.36
N SER A 91 -0.71 13.45 9.67
CA SER A 91 -0.78 14.57 8.74
C SER A 91 -1.76 14.31 7.60
N ALA A 92 -2.39 15.38 7.09
CA ALA A 92 -3.38 15.28 6.01
C ALA A 92 -2.78 14.77 4.68
N ASP A 93 -1.50 15.06 4.46
CA ASP A 93 -0.74 14.71 3.25
C ASP A 93 0.19 13.49 3.44
N ALA A 94 0.13 12.85 4.62
CA ALA A 94 0.95 11.67 4.88
C ALA A 94 0.60 10.51 3.95
N TRP A 95 1.61 9.87 3.37
CA TRP A 95 1.45 8.73 2.44
C TRP A 95 0.64 7.57 3.04
N TYR A 96 0.72 7.40 4.35
CA TYR A 96 0.06 6.31 5.08
C TYR A 96 -1.35 6.66 5.59
N ARG A 97 -1.83 7.90 5.36
CA ARG A 97 -3.10 8.34 5.95
C ARG A 97 -4.28 7.44 5.56
N SER A 98 -4.38 7.08 4.28
CA SER A 98 -5.46 6.21 3.79
C SER A 98 -5.37 4.80 4.36
N ASP A 99 -4.16 4.27 4.50
CA ASP A 99 -3.93 2.95 5.08
C ASP A 99 -4.28 2.91 6.57
N LEU A 100 -3.90 3.95 7.32
CA LEU A 100 -4.31 4.07 8.73
C LEU A 100 -5.83 4.21 8.88
N ALA A 101 -6.49 5.01 8.03
CA ALA A 101 -7.93 5.14 8.06
C ALA A 101 -8.64 3.80 7.79
N ALA A 102 -8.13 3.02 6.87
CA ALA A 102 -8.65 1.68 6.59
C ALA A 102 -8.40 0.71 7.74
N ALA A 103 -7.18 0.69 8.30
CA ALA A 103 -6.83 -0.18 9.42
C ALA A 103 -7.65 0.12 10.69
N VAL A 104 -7.90 1.40 10.98
CA VAL A 104 -8.80 1.81 12.08
C VAL A 104 -10.23 1.37 11.81
N ALA A 105 -10.74 1.54 10.57
CA ALA A 105 -12.09 1.10 10.20
C ALA A 105 -12.28 -0.41 10.30
N MET A 106 -11.23 -1.19 10.04
CA MET A 106 -11.23 -2.65 10.20
C MET A 106 -11.10 -3.09 11.66
N GLY A 107 -10.71 -2.19 12.57
CA GLY A 107 -10.41 -2.52 13.96
C GLY A 107 -9.08 -3.24 14.16
N THR A 108 -8.22 -3.30 13.13
CA THR A 108 -6.89 -3.92 13.23
C THR A 108 -5.87 -3.00 13.87
N PHE A 109 -6.15 -1.69 13.87
CA PHE A 109 -5.32 -0.68 14.53
C PHE A 109 -6.15 0.15 15.47
N GLN A 110 -5.60 0.38 16.66
CA GLN A 110 -6.15 1.28 17.65
C GLN A 110 -5.09 2.28 18.09
N GLY A 111 -5.54 3.50 18.34
CA GLY A 111 -4.70 4.54 18.90
C GLY A 111 -4.91 4.67 20.41
N ALA A 112 -4.03 5.43 21.04
CA ALA A 112 -4.13 5.80 22.43
C ALA A 112 -3.81 7.29 22.59
N ASN A 113 -4.54 7.97 23.46
CA ASN A 113 -4.32 9.40 23.77
C ASN A 113 -4.32 10.32 22.53
N GLY A 114 -5.17 10.01 21.54
CA GLY A 114 -5.25 10.78 20.30
C GLY A 114 -4.07 10.57 19.36
N GLN A 115 -3.35 9.47 19.46
CA GLN A 115 -2.20 9.13 18.62
C GLN A 115 -2.28 7.72 18.07
N LEU A 116 -1.88 7.53 16.81
CA LEU A 116 -1.71 6.24 16.14
C LEU A 116 -0.24 5.80 16.07
N ASN A 117 0.70 6.72 16.30
CA ASN A 117 2.14 6.50 16.26
C ASN A 117 2.62 5.83 14.96
N PRO A 118 2.31 6.40 13.78
CA PRO A 118 2.52 5.75 12.49
C PRO A 118 3.98 5.36 12.21
N GLU A 119 4.91 6.22 12.61
CA GLU A 119 6.34 6.02 12.35
C GLU A 119 7.05 5.14 13.39
N ARG A 120 6.37 4.80 14.48
CA ARG A 120 6.94 3.94 15.50
C ARG A 120 7.10 2.51 14.97
N PRO A 121 8.25 1.85 15.21
CA PRO A 121 8.38 0.43 14.93
C PRO A 121 7.29 -0.39 15.63
N ILE A 122 6.70 -1.34 14.91
CA ILE A 122 5.70 -2.24 15.47
C ILE A 122 6.39 -3.44 16.11
N THR A 123 5.87 -3.93 17.22
CA THR A 123 6.34 -5.14 17.89
C THR A 123 5.51 -6.36 17.45
N ARG A 124 5.95 -7.56 17.83
CA ARG A 124 5.20 -8.79 17.53
C ARG A 124 3.91 -8.92 18.33
N GLU A 125 3.85 -8.27 19.49
CA GLU A 125 2.69 -8.30 20.39
C GLU A 125 1.58 -7.36 19.91
N GLU A 126 1.90 -6.39 19.08
CA GLU A 126 0.95 -5.44 18.49
C GLU A 126 0.35 -5.97 17.20
#